data_e435511e37cb72198c6e1db97231848b
#
_entry.id   e435511e37cb72198c6e1db97231848b
#
_cell.length_a   1.000
_cell.length_b   1.000
_cell.length_c   1.000
_cell.angle_alpha   90.00
_cell.angle_beta   90.00
_cell.angle_gamma   90.00
#
_symmetry.space_group_name_H-M   'P 1'
#
loop_
_entity.id
_entity.type
_entity.pdbx_description
1 polymer ?
#
loop_
_entity_poly.entity_id
_entity_poly.type
_entity_poly.pdbx_seq_one_letter_code
_entity_poly.pdbx_strand_id
1 'polypeptide(L)'
;MRVAILGGGINGFCCAVRIQEFYQKQNRPIEVTVLSEKFSPNTTGDGSAGLWGPYLLGGTPTEKVHKWSKGMHDFLQELWVSEDAGEAGICLMPVIRLTTTDTPVDDFWKDIVYGCQDMTPELLKEYNSNRAKKYTSGLHFVTYTSEPRKLLPYLMKRFEKHGGKVMKQKIDSLEKFLQNSEYDVVINCTGLGSQQVIGDNNMYPVRGQVARVRAPWLYYCLLDESDDGNYIIPNMDTVVMGGTHQENDYNIMPCPKDKKFIMDGCCEIVPDLKNATHLFDWVGLRPGRPSLRLEAEQKGKHFVIHNYGHGGSGVTLAWGCAEDVLDIMEKTLQKQHQQKAKL
;
A
#
# COMPACT_ATOMS: atom_id res chain seq x y z
N MET A 1 0.15 -0.22 -29.16
CA MET A 1 0.39 0.85 -28.17
C MET A 1 1.45 0.35 -27.18
N ARG A 2 2.42 1.20 -26.82
CA ARG A 2 3.50 0.88 -25.88
C ARG A 2 3.33 1.72 -24.60
N VAL A 3 3.32 1.06 -23.45
CA VAL A 3 3.13 1.69 -22.13
C VAL A 3 4.35 1.43 -21.26
N ALA A 4 4.93 2.48 -20.69
CA ALA A 4 5.95 2.39 -19.67
C ALA A 4 5.36 2.66 -18.29
N ILE A 5 5.70 1.81 -17.32
CA ILE A 5 5.37 2.02 -15.92
C ILE A 5 6.68 2.24 -15.16
N LEU A 6 6.86 3.41 -14.59
CA LEU A 6 8.03 3.78 -13.84
C LEU A 6 7.82 3.48 -12.35
N GLY A 7 8.55 2.49 -11.83
CA GLY A 7 8.48 2.04 -10.45
C GLY A 7 7.96 0.61 -10.30
N GLY A 8 8.77 -0.26 -9.68
CA GLY A 8 8.52 -1.69 -9.45
C GLY A 8 7.93 -2.02 -8.08
N GLY A 9 7.25 -1.05 -7.43
CA GLY A 9 6.51 -1.25 -6.20
C GLY A 9 5.06 -1.69 -6.45
N ILE A 10 4.27 -1.79 -5.37
CA ILE A 10 2.90 -2.30 -5.41
C ILE A 10 2.01 -1.53 -6.40
N ASN A 11 2.07 -0.19 -6.40
CA ASN A 11 1.28 0.64 -7.30
C ASN A 11 1.68 0.44 -8.78
N GLY A 12 2.96 0.25 -9.07
CA GLY A 12 3.44 -0.02 -10.42
C GLY A 12 2.95 -1.38 -10.93
N PHE A 13 3.09 -2.44 -10.14
CA PHE A 13 2.64 -3.77 -10.56
C PHE A 13 1.12 -3.91 -10.60
N CYS A 14 0.35 -3.25 -9.71
CA CYS A 14 -1.10 -3.21 -9.83
C CYS A 14 -1.53 -2.54 -11.15
N CYS A 15 -0.93 -1.40 -11.52
CA CYS A 15 -1.17 -0.76 -12.81
C CYS A 15 -0.79 -1.68 -13.99
N ALA A 16 0.38 -2.34 -13.90
CA ALA A 16 0.87 -3.22 -14.96
C ALA A 16 -0.08 -4.40 -15.22
N VAL A 17 -0.44 -5.13 -14.18
CA VAL A 17 -1.37 -6.27 -14.27
C VAL A 17 -2.73 -5.81 -14.77
N ARG A 18 -3.30 -4.75 -14.17
CA ARG A 18 -4.64 -4.25 -14.50
C ARG A 18 -4.77 -3.83 -15.96
N ILE A 19 -3.77 -3.10 -16.48
CA ILE A 19 -3.74 -2.65 -17.88
C ILE A 19 -3.54 -3.83 -18.82
N GLN A 20 -2.54 -4.68 -18.56
CA GLN A 20 -2.23 -5.83 -19.41
C GLN A 20 -3.45 -6.76 -19.57
N GLU A 21 -4.09 -7.13 -18.47
CA GLU A 21 -5.26 -8.03 -18.48
C GLU A 21 -6.49 -7.39 -19.13
N PHE A 22 -6.73 -6.10 -18.91
CA PHE A 22 -7.83 -5.39 -19.54
C PHE A 22 -7.72 -5.43 -21.06
N TYR A 23 -6.54 -5.12 -21.63
CA TYR A 23 -6.33 -5.12 -23.07
C TYR A 23 -6.39 -6.53 -23.67
N GLN A 24 -5.87 -7.53 -22.96
CA GLN A 24 -5.96 -8.92 -23.37
C GLN A 24 -7.42 -9.41 -23.44
N LYS A 25 -8.22 -9.14 -22.40
CA LYS A 25 -9.65 -9.49 -22.39
C LYS A 25 -10.44 -8.90 -23.56
N GLN A 26 -9.98 -7.77 -24.10
CA GLN A 26 -10.59 -7.11 -25.25
C GLN A 26 -9.93 -7.46 -26.59
N ASN A 27 -8.95 -8.37 -26.60
CA ASN A 27 -8.14 -8.70 -27.80
C ASN A 27 -7.49 -7.46 -28.45
N ARG A 28 -7.12 -6.45 -27.66
CA ARG A 28 -6.45 -5.23 -28.10
C ARG A 28 -4.94 -5.36 -27.89
N PRO A 29 -4.09 -5.15 -28.92
CA PRO A 29 -2.65 -5.28 -28.76
C PRO A 29 -2.06 -4.18 -27.90
N ILE A 30 -1.27 -4.57 -26.90
CA ILE A 30 -0.53 -3.67 -26.00
C ILE A 30 0.82 -4.29 -25.63
N GLU A 31 1.83 -3.44 -25.47
CA GLU A 31 3.11 -3.79 -24.86
C GLU A 31 3.27 -2.96 -23.60
N VAL A 32 3.35 -3.61 -22.45
CA VAL A 32 3.56 -2.96 -21.14
C VAL A 32 4.93 -3.33 -20.61
N THR A 33 5.70 -2.32 -20.21
CA THR A 33 7.03 -2.51 -19.61
C THR A 33 7.10 -1.80 -18.26
N VAL A 34 7.45 -2.52 -17.20
CA VAL A 34 7.77 -1.95 -15.88
C VAL A 34 9.27 -1.69 -15.80
N LEU A 35 9.64 -0.42 -15.58
CA LEU A 35 11.04 0.01 -15.42
C LEU A 35 11.27 0.46 -13.99
N SER A 36 12.26 -0.11 -13.31
CA SER A 36 12.58 0.26 -11.93
C SER A 36 14.04 -0.02 -11.58
N GLU A 37 14.59 0.80 -10.71
CA GLU A 37 15.91 0.55 -10.10
C GLU A 37 15.87 -0.66 -9.15
N LYS A 38 14.77 -0.81 -8.43
CA LYS A 38 14.58 -1.84 -7.39
C LYS A 38 13.23 -2.54 -7.57
N PHE A 39 13.25 -3.83 -7.27
CA PHE A 39 12.07 -4.69 -7.20
C PHE A 39 12.02 -5.39 -5.84
N SER A 40 10.93 -6.09 -5.54
CA SER A 40 10.87 -6.95 -4.36
C SER A 40 12.11 -7.88 -4.30
N PRO A 41 12.73 -8.06 -3.13
CA PRO A 41 12.29 -7.64 -1.79
C PRO A 41 12.82 -6.26 -1.32
N ASN A 42 13.16 -5.35 -2.22
CA ASN A 42 13.87 -4.09 -1.92
C ASN A 42 13.03 -2.83 -2.17
N THR A 43 11.70 -2.94 -2.18
CA THR A 43 10.79 -1.79 -2.27
C THR A 43 10.27 -1.37 -0.90
N THR A 44 9.77 -0.15 -0.78
CA THR A 44 9.11 0.31 0.47
C THR A 44 7.93 -0.59 0.86
N GLY A 45 7.20 -1.09 -0.12
CA GLY A 45 6.05 -1.98 0.10
C GLY A 45 6.40 -3.28 0.80
N ASP A 46 7.58 -3.85 0.52
CA ASP A 46 8.03 -5.14 1.09
C ASP A 46 8.12 -5.14 2.63
N GLY A 47 8.32 -3.96 3.23
CA GLY A 47 8.40 -3.80 4.68
C GLY A 47 7.06 -3.49 5.33
N SER A 48 6.01 -3.22 4.57
CA SER A 48 4.72 -2.84 5.18
C SER A 48 4.11 -4.02 5.96
N ALA A 49 3.26 -3.68 6.93
CA ALA A 49 2.58 -4.69 7.75
C ALA A 49 1.48 -5.44 6.98
N GLY A 50 1.00 -4.86 5.89
CA GLY A 50 0.08 -5.51 4.96
C GLY A 50 -1.39 -5.55 5.40
N LEU A 51 -1.76 -4.94 6.53
CA LEU A 51 -3.17 -4.81 6.90
C LEU A 51 -3.87 -3.85 5.93
N TRP A 52 -5.02 -4.26 5.42
CA TRP A 52 -5.89 -3.36 4.70
C TRP A 52 -6.53 -2.36 5.68
N GLY A 53 -6.27 -1.09 5.45
CA GLY A 53 -6.79 0.03 6.23
C GLY A 53 -6.20 1.35 5.73
N PRO A 54 -7.03 2.38 5.43
CA PRO A 54 -6.55 3.71 5.06
C PRO A 54 -5.74 4.36 6.18
N TYR A 55 -4.56 4.92 5.86
CA TYR A 55 -3.65 5.50 6.84
C TYR A 55 -2.70 6.54 6.20
N LEU A 56 -2.54 7.70 6.82
CA LEU A 56 -1.63 8.78 6.41
C LEU A 56 -1.81 9.24 4.95
N LEU A 57 -3.03 9.65 4.59
CA LEU A 57 -3.40 10.09 3.24
C LEU A 57 -3.50 11.61 3.08
N GLY A 58 -3.22 12.36 4.16
CA GLY A 58 -3.29 13.82 4.17
C GLY A 58 -4.65 14.35 3.71
N GLY A 59 -4.66 15.40 2.90
CA GLY A 59 -5.87 16.01 2.35
C GLY A 59 -6.42 15.33 1.08
N THR A 60 -6.16 14.04 0.87
CA THR A 60 -6.77 13.30 -0.24
C THR A 60 -8.29 13.20 -0.02
N PRO A 61 -9.14 13.56 -1.02
CA PRO A 61 -10.58 13.52 -0.86
C PRO A 61 -11.11 12.15 -0.41
N THR A 62 -11.93 12.13 0.63
CA THR A 62 -12.42 10.92 1.30
C THR A 62 -13.16 9.98 0.35
N GLU A 63 -13.97 10.52 -0.57
CA GLU A 63 -14.70 9.73 -1.57
C GLU A 63 -13.77 8.99 -2.53
N LYS A 64 -12.60 9.57 -2.86
CA LYS A 64 -11.57 8.90 -3.67
C LYS A 64 -10.88 7.81 -2.86
N VAL A 65 -10.52 8.12 -1.61
CA VAL A 65 -9.91 7.13 -0.71
C VAL A 65 -10.84 5.94 -0.53
N HIS A 66 -12.13 6.17 -0.27
CA HIS A 66 -13.13 5.11 -0.16
C HIS A 66 -13.19 4.25 -1.43
N LYS A 67 -13.33 4.88 -2.61
CA LYS A 67 -13.36 4.18 -3.89
C LYS A 67 -12.13 3.28 -4.09
N TRP A 68 -10.93 3.84 -3.88
CA TRP A 68 -9.69 3.11 -4.10
C TRP A 68 -9.46 2.01 -3.06
N SER A 69 -9.82 2.27 -1.80
CA SER A 69 -9.78 1.27 -0.73
C SER A 69 -10.69 0.10 -1.01
N LYS A 70 -11.92 0.39 -1.47
CA LYS A 70 -12.88 -0.64 -1.85
C LYS A 70 -12.38 -1.48 -3.03
N GLY A 71 -11.85 -0.85 -4.08
CA GLY A 71 -11.27 -1.57 -5.22
C GLY A 71 -10.15 -2.53 -4.80
N MET A 72 -9.27 -2.11 -3.88
CA MET A 72 -8.25 -3.03 -3.36
C MET A 72 -8.85 -4.12 -2.47
N HIS A 73 -9.84 -3.82 -1.64
CA HIS A 73 -10.50 -4.82 -0.80
C HIS A 73 -11.18 -5.91 -1.65
N ASP A 74 -11.88 -5.50 -2.71
CA ASP A 74 -12.53 -6.42 -3.65
C ASP A 74 -11.50 -7.31 -4.36
N PHE A 75 -10.35 -6.75 -4.78
CA PHE A 75 -9.25 -7.51 -5.37
C PHE A 75 -8.63 -8.52 -4.38
N LEU A 76 -8.45 -8.13 -3.12
CA LEU A 76 -7.95 -9.04 -2.09
C LEU A 76 -8.96 -10.17 -1.82
N GLN A 77 -10.27 -9.89 -1.88
CA GLN A 77 -11.32 -10.88 -1.79
C GLN A 77 -11.26 -11.89 -2.93
N GLU A 78 -11.09 -11.42 -4.17
CA GLU A 78 -10.93 -12.30 -5.34
C GLU A 78 -9.75 -13.26 -5.17
N LEU A 79 -8.60 -12.75 -4.70
CA LEU A 79 -7.43 -13.59 -4.44
C LEU A 79 -7.66 -14.56 -3.27
N TRP A 80 -8.29 -14.09 -2.19
CA TRP A 80 -8.50 -14.89 -0.98
C TRP A 80 -9.37 -16.12 -1.25
N VAL A 81 -10.38 -16.04 -2.10
CA VAL A 81 -11.25 -17.19 -2.47
C VAL A 81 -10.65 -18.06 -3.57
N SER A 82 -9.47 -17.74 -4.07
CA SER A 82 -8.79 -18.50 -5.14
C SER A 82 -7.70 -19.44 -4.58
N GLU A 83 -7.22 -20.34 -5.44
CA GLU A 83 -6.04 -21.18 -5.14
C GLU A 83 -4.74 -20.38 -4.96
N ASP A 84 -4.71 -19.14 -5.45
CA ASP A 84 -3.56 -18.24 -5.39
C ASP A 84 -3.40 -17.56 -4.02
N ALA A 85 -4.37 -17.65 -3.11
CA ALA A 85 -4.36 -16.95 -1.81
C ALA A 85 -3.05 -17.15 -1.03
N GLY A 86 -2.55 -18.39 -1.00
CA GLY A 86 -1.31 -18.75 -0.31
C GLY A 86 -0.07 -18.16 -0.97
N GLU A 87 0.03 -18.23 -2.32
CA GLU A 87 1.15 -17.65 -3.08
C GLU A 87 1.15 -16.13 -2.98
N ALA A 88 -0.02 -15.50 -3.06
CA ALA A 88 -0.19 -14.05 -2.94
C ALA A 88 -0.07 -13.54 -1.48
N GLY A 89 -0.12 -14.42 -0.49
CA GLY A 89 0.02 -14.05 0.92
C GLY A 89 -1.20 -13.34 1.50
N ILE A 90 -2.42 -13.75 1.09
CA ILE A 90 -3.67 -13.11 1.53
C ILE A 90 -4.34 -13.93 2.62
N CYS A 91 -4.63 -13.25 3.74
CA CYS A 91 -5.37 -13.83 4.86
C CYS A 91 -6.55 -12.93 5.24
N LEU A 92 -7.68 -13.56 5.61
CA LEU A 92 -8.79 -12.86 6.25
C LEU A 92 -8.57 -12.87 7.76
N MET A 93 -8.54 -11.70 8.40
CA MET A 93 -8.11 -11.53 9.78
C MET A 93 -9.10 -10.71 10.61
N PRO A 94 -9.45 -11.19 11.83
CA PRO A 94 -10.11 -10.34 12.82
C PRO A 94 -9.18 -9.21 13.25
N VAL A 95 -9.76 -8.02 13.42
CA VAL A 95 -9.05 -6.82 13.87
C VAL A 95 -9.71 -6.26 15.11
N ILE A 96 -8.90 -5.95 16.10
CA ILE A 96 -9.26 -5.23 17.31
C ILE A 96 -8.54 -3.90 17.25
N ARG A 97 -9.29 -2.82 17.24
CA ARG A 97 -8.78 -1.45 17.23
C ARG A 97 -9.19 -0.76 18.51
N LEU A 98 -8.22 -0.25 19.26
CA LEU A 98 -8.41 0.35 20.57
C LEU A 98 -7.89 1.79 20.57
N THR A 99 -8.53 2.70 21.32
CA THR A 99 -8.04 4.06 21.50
C THR A 99 -8.30 4.57 22.92
N THR A 100 -7.45 5.50 23.35
CA THR A 100 -7.61 6.24 24.62
C THR A 100 -8.29 7.59 24.42
N THR A 101 -8.63 7.96 23.19
CA THR A 101 -9.29 9.22 22.88
C THR A 101 -10.79 8.99 22.64
N ASP A 102 -11.60 9.93 23.10
CA ASP A 102 -13.06 9.93 22.85
C ASP A 102 -13.42 10.50 21.45
N THR A 103 -12.40 10.89 20.68
CA THR A 103 -12.61 11.39 19.32
C THR A 103 -13.06 10.24 18.44
N PRO A 104 -14.21 10.36 17.76
CA PRO A 104 -14.64 9.34 16.80
C PRO A 104 -13.55 9.16 15.74
N VAL A 105 -13.14 7.93 15.53
CA VAL A 105 -12.23 7.59 14.45
C VAL A 105 -12.95 7.83 13.13
N ASP A 106 -12.25 8.46 12.17
CA ASP A 106 -12.76 8.60 10.81
C ASP A 106 -13.06 7.18 10.26
N ASP A 107 -14.35 6.93 10.02
CA ASP A 107 -14.88 5.58 9.77
C ASP A 107 -15.56 5.43 8.40
N PHE A 108 -15.21 6.34 7.48
CA PHE A 108 -15.71 6.32 6.09
C PHE A 108 -15.52 4.98 5.36
N TRP A 109 -14.72 4.08 5.90
CA TRP A 109 -14.39 2.76 5.35
C TRP A 109 -15.14 1.60 6.04
N LYS A 110 -15.95 1.86 7.08
CA LYS A 110 -16.65 0.82 7.86
C LYS A 110 -17.56 -0.07 7.02
N ASP A 111 -18.15 0.47 5.96
CA ASP A 111 -19.00 -0.25 5.02
C ASP A 111 -18.24 -1.19 4.07
N ILE A 112 -16.91 -1.10 4.01
CA ILE A 112 -16.06 -1.95 3.16
C ILE A 112 -15.67 -3.24 3.89
N VAL A 113 -15.38 -3.16 5.19
CA VAL A 113 -14.93 -4.30 6.00
C VAL A 113 -16.11 -5.15 6.48
N TYR A 114 -15.84 -6.35 6.95
CA TYR A 114 -16.88 -7.26 7.43
C TYR A 114 -17.16 -7.05 8.93
N GLY A 115 -18.44 -6.98 9.30
CA GLY A 115 -18.91 -7.04 10.68
C GLY A 115 -18.29 -5.97 11.59
N CYS A 116 -18.13 -4.72 11.09
CA CYS A 116 -17.61 -3.64 11.90
C CYS A 116 -18.59 -3.24 12.99
N GLN A 117 -18.15 -3.30 14.23
CA GLN A 117 -18.96 -2.99 15.41
C GLN A 117 -18.13 -2.26 16.46
N ASP A 118 -18.76 -1.31 17.16
CA ASP A 118 -18.17 -0.70 18.33
C ASP A 118 -18.11 -1.72 19.49
N MET A 119 -17.05 -1.64 20.29
CA MET A 119 -16.95 -2.47 21.50
C MET A 119 -17.98 -2.06 22.51
N THR A 120 -18.63 -3.05 23.14
CA THR A 120 -19.52 -2.78 24.29
C THR A 120 -18.70 -2.35 25.51
N PRO A 121 -19.30 -1.59 26.45
CA PRO A 121 -18.62 -1.21 27.70
C PRO A 121 -18.09 -2.42 28.49
N GLU A 122 -18.81 -3.55 28.49
CA GLU A 122 -18.42 -4.79 29.15
C GLU A 122 -17.15 -5.37 28.54
N LEU A 123 -17.11 -5.46 27.22
CA LEU A 123 -15.95 -5.99 26.48
C LEU A 123 -14.73 -5.06 26.65
N LEU A 124 -14.95 -3.75 26.59
CA LEU A 124 -13.88 -2.77 26.81
C LEU A 124 -13.33 -2.87 28.26
N LYS A 125 -14.19 -3.10 29.25
CA LYS A 125 -13.81 -3.34 30.65
C LYS A 125 -12.94 -4.62 30.76
N GLU A 126 -13.29 -5.67 30.06
CA GLU A 126 -12.51 -6.91 30.02
C GLU A 126 -11.11 -6.66 29.41
N TYR A 127 -11.03 -5.97 28.28
CA TYR A 127 -9.75 -5.57 27.68
C TYR A 127 -8.90 -4.71 28.60
N ASN A 128 -9.51 -3.87 29.39
CA ASN A 128 -8.85 -2.99 30.36
C ASN A 128 -8.46 -3.68 31.68
N SER A 129 -8.97 -4.87 31.99
CA SER A 129 -8.88 -5.45 33.33
C SER A 129 -7.44 -5.65 33.82
N ASN A 130 -6.53 -6.10 32.96
CA ASN A 130 -5.15 -6.44 33.31
C ASN A 130 -4.11 -5.56 32.58
N ARG A 131 -4.47 -4.33 32.20
CA ARG A 131 -3.58 -3.41 31.46
C ARG A 131 -3.36 -2.12 32.22
N ALA A 132 -2.14 -1.59 32.15
CA ALA A 132 -1.82 -0.29 32.71
C ALA A 132 -2.54 0.81 31.90
N LYS A 133 -2.44 0.76 30.57
CA LYS A 133 -3.14 1.65 29.65
C LYS A 133 -4.64 1.33 29.63
N LYS A 134 -5.48 2.35 29.78
CA LYS A 134 -6.94 2.21 29.77
C LYS A 134 -7.50 2.80 28.49
N TYR A 135 -8.15 1.98 27.71
CA TYR A 135 -8.82 2.41 26.48
C TYR A 135 -10.23 2.91 26.78
N THR A 136 -10.64 3.95 26.07
CA THR A 136 -11.98 4.58 26.22
C THR A 136 -12.98 4.09 25.18
N SER A 137 -12.47 3.66 24.01
CA SER A 137 -13.32 3.08 22.95
C SER A 137 -12.52 2.07 22.11
N GLY A 138 -13.25 1.32 21.27
CA GLY A 138 -12.66 0.36 20.36
C GLY A 138 -13.64 -0.15 19.31
N LEU A 139 -13.09 -0.76 18.26
CA LEU A 139 -13.81 -1.38 17.15
C LEU A 139 -13.37 -2.82 16.98
N HIS A 140 -14.34 -3.66 16.58
CA HIS A 140 -14.08 -4.99 16.04
C HIS A 140 -14.53 -5.05 14.58
N PHE A 141 -13.72 -5.64 13.73
CA PHE A 141 -14.09 -5.92 12.34
C PHE A 141 -13.22 -7.03 11.77
N VAL A 142 -13.55 -7.49 10.57
CA VAL A 142 -12.74 -8.45 9.84
C VAL A 142 -12.35 -7.84 8.50
N THR A 143 -11.07 -7.95 8.14
CA THR A 143 -10.54 -7.48 6.86
C THR A 143 -9.36 -8.35 6.42
N TYR A 144 -8.68 -7.96 5.35
CA TYR A 144 -7.55 -8.71 4.79
C TYR A 144 -6.20 -8.21 5.31
N THR A 145 -5.30 -9.15 5.53
CA THR A 145 -3.86 -8.88 5.48
C THR A 145 -3.30 -9.43 4.17
N SER A 146 -2.41 -8.68 3.56
CA SER A 146 -1.63 -9.11 2.40
C SER A 146 -0.15 -9.00 2.72
N GLU A 147 0.58 -10.12 2.71
CA GLU A 147 2.03 -10.10 2.94
C GLU A 147 2.74 -9.55 1.69
N PRO A 148 3.26 -8.30 1.70
CA PRO A 148 3.76 -7.68 0.46
C PRO A 148 4.96 -8.41 -0.14
N ARG A 149 5.75 -9.09 0.68
CA ARG A 149 6.86 -9.96 0.22
C ARG A 149 6.39 -11.17 -0.58
N LYS A 150 5.12 -11.54 -0.50
CA LYS A 150 4.45 -12.56 -1.31
C LYS A 150 3.65 -11.91 -2.44
N LEU A 151 2.86 -10.88 -2.12
CA LEU A 151 1.99 -10.21 -3.10
C LEU A 151 2.78 -9.57 -4.25
N LEU A 152 3.91 -8.90 -3.97
CA LEU A 152 4.70 -8.26 -5.02
C LEU A 152 5.31 -9.25 -6.02
N PRO A 153 6.00 -10.33 -5.60
CA PRO A 153 6.47 -11.37 -6.52
C PRO A 153 5.31 -12.05 -7.27
N TYR A 154 4.17 -12.29 -6.62
CA TYR A 154 2.98 -12.84 -7.26
C TYR A 154 2.47 -11.93 -8.40
N LEU A 155 2.33 -10.63 -8.14
CA LEU A 155 1.90 -9.66 -9.17
C LEU A 155 2.90 -9.58 -10.33
N MET A 156 4.20 -9.60 -10.03
CA MET A 156 5.24 -9.61 -11.06
C MET A 156 5.14 -10.86 -11.94
N LYS A 157 5.04 -12.05 -11.35
CA LYS A 157 4.86 -13.33 -12.06
C LYS A 157 3.56 -13.33 -12.89
N ARG A 158 2.46 -12.83 -12.32
CA ARG A 158 1.18 -12.67 -13.02
C ARG A 158 1.30 -11.75 -14.23
N PHE A 159 1.99 -10.64 -14.09
CA PHE A 159 2.27 -9.69 -15.17
C PHE A 159 3.11 -10.32 -16.30
N GLU A 160 4.22 -10.99 -15.97
CA GLU A 160 5.10 -11.65 -16.93
C GLU A 160 4.41 -12.81 -17.65
N LYS A 161 3.58 -13.60 -16.93
CA LYS A 161 2.75 -14.67 -17.52
C LYS A 161 1.82 -14.16 -18.62
N HIS A 162 1.37 -12.91 -18.51
CA HIS A 162 0.55 -12.23 -19.50
C HIS A 162 1.37 -11.45 -20.55
N GLY A 163 2.67 -11.72 -20.69
CA GLY A 163 3.55 -11.13 -21.71
C GLY A 163 4.07 -9.75 -21.38
N GLY A 164 3.91 -9.29 -20.15
CA GLY A 164 4.51 -8.05 -19.63
C GLY A 164 6.03 -8.14 -19.54
N LYS A 165 6.71 -7.00 -19.71
CA LYS A 165 8.17 -6.90 -19.65
C LYS A 165 8.63 -6.18 -18.39
N VAL A 166 9.63 -6.73 -17.69
CA VAL A 166 10.26 -6.13 -16.50
C VAL A 166 11.70 -5.78 -16.84
N MET A 167 12.08 -4.52 -16.61
CA MET A 167 13.43 -4.02 -16.90
C MET A 167 14.03 -3.32 -15.69
N LYS A 168 15.25 -3.70 -15.31
CA LYS A 168 16.01 -3.00 -14.29
C LYS A 168 16.65 -1.75 -14.88
N GLN A 169 16.06 -0.60 -14.61
CA GLN A 169 16.55 0.68 -15.10
C GLN A 169 16.22 1.80 -14.09
N LYS A 170 17.23 2.59 -13.74
CA LYS A 170 17.03 3.80 -12.94
C LYS A 170 16.56 4.94 -13.84
N ILE A 171 15.51 5.63 -13.42
CA ILE A 171 15.01 6.83 -14.10
C ILE A 171 15.31 8.03 -13.19
N ASP A 172 16.25 8.85 -13.60
CA ASP A 172 16.65 10.03 -12.82
C ASP A 172 15.84 11.29 -13.17
N SER A 173 15.26 11.35 -14.38
CA SER A 173 14.44 12.47 -14.85
C SER A 173 13.39 11.98 -15.84
N LEU A 174 12.13 12.33 -15.58
CA LEU A 174 11.04 12.03 -16.51
C LEU A 174 11.23 12.75 -17.85
N GLU A 175 11.67 13.99 -17.83
CA GLU A 175 11.90 14.77 -19.06
C GLU A 175 12.95 14.10 -19.96
N LYS A 176 14.11 13.72 -19.41
CA LYS A 176 15.15 13.00 -20.17
C LYS A 176 14.67 11.64 -20.68
N PHE A 177 13.88 10.93 -19.87
CA PHE A 177 13.27 9.67 -20.27
C PHE A 177 12.34 9.86 -21.47
N LEU A 178 11.47 10.86 -21.45
CA LEU A 178 10.50 11.14 -22.51
C LEU A 178 11.19 11.56 -23.82
N GLN A 179 12.27 12.35 -23.78
CA GLN A 179 13.02 12.77 -24.99
C GLN A 179 13.47 11.61 -25.85
N ASN A 180 13.85 10.48 -25.23
CA ASN A 180 14.36 9.29 -25.92
C ASN A 180 13.38 8.12 -25.90
N SER A 181 12.13 8.37 -25.48
CA SER A 181 11.13 7.33 -25.29
C SER A 181 10.30 7.08 -26.52
N GLU A 182 10.06 5.80 -26.79
CA GLU A 182 9.12 5.35 -27.83
C GLU A 182 7.77 4.89 -27.26
N TYR A 183 7.54 5.08 -25.93
CA TYR A 183 6.30 4.75 -25.27
C TYR A 183 5.22 5.81 -25.56
N ASP A 184 4.03 5.36 -25.86
CA ASP A 184 2.88 6.24 -26.11
C ASP A 184 2.32 6.83 -24.81
N VAL A 185 2.32 6.00 -23.74
CA VAL A 185 1.84 6.34 -22.41
C VAL A 185 2.92 6.01 -21.37
N VAL A 186 3.10 6.91 -20.41
CA VAL A 186 4.02 6.71 -19.30
C VAL A 186 3.26 6.87 -17.98
N ILE A 187 3.35 5.86 -17.10
CA ILE A 187 2.70 5.88 -15.80
C ILE A 187 3.78 6.01 -14.73
N ASN A 188 3.75 7.12 -14.00
CA ASN A 188 4.71 7.42 -12.94
C ASN A 188 4.22 6.89 -11.60
N CYS A 189 4.78 5.75 -11.16
CA CYS A 189 4.56 5.09 -9.87
C CYS A 189 5.84 5.09 -9.01
N THR A 190 6.71 6.11 -9.14
CA THR A 190 8.04 6.11 -8.51
C THR A 190 8.03 6.42 -7.01
N GLY A 191 6.85 6.61 -6.40
CA GLY A 191 6.71 6.85 -4.97
C GLY A 191 7.55 8.05 -4.51
N LEU A 192 8.37 7.87 -3.48
CA LEU A 192 9.27 8.92 -2.97
C LEU A 192 10.27 9.40 -4.04
N GLY A 193 10.64 8.55 -4.99
CA GLY A 193 11.50 8.90 -6.12
C GLY A 193 10.92 9.98 -7.04
N SER A 194 9.61 10.27 -6.97
CA SER A 194 8.98 11.37 -7.72
C SER A 194 9.56 12.74 -7.34
N GLN A 195 10.12 12.90 -6.14
CA GLN A 195 10.84 14.09 -5.74
C GLN A 195 11.99 14.39 -6.72
N GLN A 196 12.78 13.39 -7.08
CA GLN A 196 13.88 13.51 -8.03
C GLN A 196 13.41 13.45 -9.48
N VAL A 197 12.57 12.47 -9.81
CA VAL A 197 12.19 12.11 -11.20
C VAL A 197 11.43 13.24 -11.91
N ILE A 198 10.60 13.97 -11.18
CA ILE A 198 9.78 15.06 -11.73
C ILE A 198 9.91 16.38 -10.96
N GLY A 199 10.75 16.46 -9.94
CA GLY A 199 10.92 17.67 -9.12
C GLY A 199 9.73 17.97 -8.20
N ASP A 200 8.99 16.97 -7.73
CA ASP A 200 7.86 17.22 -6.81
C ASP A 200 8.35 17.48 -5.38
N ASN A 201 8.51 18.75 -5.05
CA ASN A 201 8.97 19.20 -3.73
C ASN A 201 7.95 18.99 -2.59
N ASN A 202 6.72 18.57 -2.90
CA ASN A 202 5.73 18.19 -1.89
C ASN A 202 5.92 16.76 -1.36
N MET A 203 6.85 16.00 -1.96
CA MET A 203 7.17 14.67 -1.48
C MET A 203 8.12 14.72 -0.29
N TYR A 204 7.79 13.96 0.76
CA TYR A 204 8.64 13.78 1.93
C TYR A 204 8.59 12.35 2.44
N PRO A 205 9.65 11.85 3.09
CA PRO A 205 9.62 10.53 3.71
C PRO A 205 8.85 10.57 5.03
N VAL A 206 8.08 9.53 5.29
CA VAL A 206 7.62 9.20 6.65
C VAL A 206 8.26 7.87 7.03
N ARG A 207 9.35 7.97 7.80
CA ARG A 207 10.14 6.83 8.21
C ARG A 207 9.32 5.92 9.13
N GLY A 208 9.31 4.63 8.85
CA GLY A 208 8.67 3.62 9.69
C GLY A 208 9.59 2.46 9.97
N GLN A 209 9.82 2.16 11.26
CA GLN A 209 10.47 0.95 11.70
C GLN A 209 9.45 -0.05 12.20
N VAL A 210 9.67 -1.32 11.91
CA VAL A 210 8.92 -2.46 12.43
C VAL A 210 9.87 -3.57 12.85
N ALA A 211 9.43 -4.43 13.77
CA ALA A 211 10.07 -5.69 14.07
C ALA A 211 9.22 -6.84 13.51
N ARG A 212 9.87 -7.85 12.95
CA ARG A 212 9.23 -9.10 12.55
C ARG A 212 9.60 -10.21 13.52
N VAL A 213 8.58 -10.94 13.98
CA VAL A 213 8.73 -12.02 14.96
C VAL A 213 8.02 -13.28 14.49
N ARG A 214 8.39 -14.42 15.06
CA ARG A 214 7.64 -15.67 14.92
C ARG A 214 6.77 -15.87 16.15
N ALA A 215 5.44 -15.77 15.97
CA ALA A 215 4.42 -15.96 16.99
C ALA A 215 3.23 -16.71 16.38
N PRO A 216 3.37 -18.03 16.10
CA PRO A 216 2.39 -18.82 15.34
C PRO A 216 1.06 -19.05 16.08
N TRP A 217 0.95 -18.61 17.32
CA TRP A 217 -0.29 -18.68 18.11
C TRP A 217 -1.19 -17.46 17.93
N LEU A 218 -0.75 -16.40 17.19
CA LEU A 218 -1.48 -15.16 17.06
C LEU A 218 -2.24 -15.11 15.73
N TYR A 219 -3.58 -15.06 15.81
CA TYR A 219 -4.48 -15.11 14.65
C TYR A 219 -5.44 -13.92 14.58
N TYR A 220 -5.06 -12.77 15.15
CA TYR A 220 -5.83 -11.52 15.07
C TYR A 220 -4.89 -10.32 15.05
N CYS A 221 -5.33 -9.26 14.39
CA CYS A 221 -4.64 -7.98 14.42
C CYS A 221 -5.07 -7.17 15.63
N LEU A 222 -4.14 -6.44 16.23
CA LEU A 222 -4.44 -5.51 17.30
C LEU A 222 -3.77 -4.16 17.02
N LEU A 223 -4.56 -3.09 17.02
CA LEU A 223 -4.12 -1.73 16.75
C LEU A 223 -4.41 -0.87 17.98
N ASP A 224 -3.38 -0.23 18.51
CA ASP A 224 -3.52 0.85 19.49
C ASP A 224 -3.44 2.18 18.74
N GLU A 225 -4.57 2.84 18.59
CA GLU A 225 -4.71 4.12 17.86
C GLU A 225 -4.53 5.33 18.77
N SER A 226 -4.06 5.11 20.00
CA SER A 226 -3.65 6.21 20.88
C SER A 226 -2.38 6.86 20.35
N ASP A 227 -2.08 8.09 20.78
CA ASP A 227 -0.83 8.74 20.49
C ASP A 227 0.34 7.81 20.86
N ASP A 228 1.31 7.70 19.97
CA ASP A 228 2.44 6.76 20.08
C ASP A 228 2.04 5.27 20.19
N GLY A 229 0.86 4.91 19.71
CA GLY A 229 0.35 3.55 19.76
C GLY A 229 1.09 2.58 18.86
N ASN A 230 1.09 1.32 19.28
CA ASN A 230 1.71 0.22 18.57
C ASN A 230 0.66 -0.65 17.89
N TYR A 231 1.09 -1.44 16.93
CA TYR A 231 0.22 -2.42 16.26
C TYR A 231 0.90 -3.79 16.14
N ILE A 232 0.06 -4.81 16.10
CA ILE A 232 0.46 -6.21 15.96
C ILE A 232 -0.36 -6.79 14.82
N ILE A 233 0.31 -7.19 13.74
CA ILE A 233 -0.35 -7.64 12.51
C ILE A 233 0.27 -8.97 12.06
N PRO A 234 -0.41 -10.10 12.29
CA PRO A 234 -0.01 -11.38 11.74
C PRO A 234 -0.09 -11.39 10.21
N ASN A 235 0.95 -11.93 9.60
CA ASN A 235 0.98 -12.37 8.21
C ASN A 235 1.06 -13.90 8.18
N MET A 236 1.17 -14.53 7.00
CA MET A 236 1.24 -15.98 6.89
C MET A 236 2.41 -16.59 7.67
N ASP A 237 3.62 -16.03 7.50
CA ASP A 237 4.84 -16.64 8.02
C ASP A 237 5.41 -15.89 9.23
N THR A 238 4.99 -14.64 9.44
CA THR A 238 5.54 -13.77 10.49
C THR A 238 4.48 -12.88 11.09
N VAL A 239 4.76 -12.34 12.28
CA VAL A 239 3.96 -11.27 12.88
C VAL A 239 4.75 -9.96 12.80
N VAL A 240 4.10 -8.90 12.34
CA VAL A 240 4.65 -7.56 12.34
C VAL A 240 4.29 -6.88 13.65
N MET A 241 5.29 -6.42 14.36
CA MET A 241 5.17 -5.54 15.51
C MET A 241 5.60 -4.13 15.07
N GLY A 242 4.75 -3.15 15.24
CA GLY A 242 5.02 -1.79 14.78
C GLY A 242 4.45 -0.73 15.71
N GLY A 243 4.69 0.50 15.47
CA GLY A 243 5.74 0.99 14.56
C GLY A 243 5.92 2.49 14.71
N THR A 244 6.88 3.02 13.98
CA THR A 244 7.16 4.45 14.00
C THR A 244 6.64 5.18 12.76
N HIS A 245 6.55 6.53 12.83
CA HIS A 245 6.09 7.39 11.74
C HIS A 245 6.77 8.77 11.77
N GLN A 246 8.13 8.74 11.70
CA GLN A 246 8.93 9.97 11.77
C GLN A 246 8.94 10.69 10.42
N GLU A 247 8.35 11.88 10.36
CA GLU A 247 8.33 12.71 9.15
C GLU A 247 9.70 13.31 8.87
N ASN A 248 10.04 13.44 7.59
CA ASN A 248 11.29 14.04 7.09
C ASN A 248 12.58 13.33 7.56
N ASP A 249 12.47 12.13 8.12
CA ASP A 249 13.63 11.30 8.46
C ASP A 249 13.96 10.35 7.29
N TYR A 250 15.14 10.52 6.70
CA TYR A 250 15.67 9.72 5.59
C TYR A 250 16.52 8.52 6.05
N ASN A 251 16.69 8.32 7.36
CA ASN A 251 17.51 7.22 7.87
C ASN A 251 16.85 5.87 7.62
N ILE A 252 17.51 5.03 6.83
CA ILE A 252 17.04 3.67 6.49
C ILE A 252 17.63 2.58 7.39
N MET A 253 18.45 2.96 8.38
CA MET A 253 19.04 1.99 9.31
C MET A 253 18.10 1.74 10.50
N PRO A 254 17.96 0.49 10.97
CA PRO A 254 17.24 0.19 12.20
C PRO A 254 17.82 0.93 13.40
N CYS A 255 16.95 1.54 14.19
CA CYS A 255 17.29 2.27 15.41
C CYS A 255 16.99 1.41 16.64
N PRO A 256 17.96 1.16 17.53
CA PRO A 256 17.73 0.38 18.75
C PRO A 256 16.69 1.00 19.72
N LYS A 257 16.60 2.34 19.75
CA LYS A 257 15.58 3.05 20.55
C LYS A 257 14.18 2.79 20.02
N ASP A 258 13.99 2.88 18.70
CA ASP A 258 12.70 2.57 18.04
C ASP A 258 12.34 1.10 18.22
N LYS A 259 13.32 0.20 18.11
CA LYS A 259 13.10 -1.24 18.40
C LYS A 259 12.60 -1.45 19.82
N LYS A 260 13.24 -0.83 20.79
CA LYS A 260 12.83 -0.95 22.21
C LYS A 260 11.39 -0.44 22.39
N PHE A 261 11.06 0.73 21.85
CA PHE A 261 9.71 1.29 21.86
C PHE A 261 8.67 0.33 21.28
N ILE A 262 8.95 -0.26 20.10
CA ILE A 262 8.06 -1.21 19.44
C ILE A 262 7.88 -2.48 20.27
N MET A 263 8.98 -3.07 20.74
CA MET A 263 8.94 -4.32 21.51
C MET A 263 8.21 -4.13 22.84
N ASP A 264 8.52 -3.08 23.59
CA ASP A 264 7.89 -2.81 24.88
C ASP A 264 6.40 -2.55 24.72
N GLY A 265 6.01 -1.65 23.79
CA GLY A 265 4.59 -1.32 23.58
C GLY A 265 3.77 -2.50 23.06
N CYS A 266 4.27 -3.27 22.11
CA CYS A 266 3.55 -4.47 21.66
C CYS A 266 3.44 -5.54 22.77
N CYS A 267 4.48 -5.72 23.62
CA CYS A 267 4.42 -6.64 24.73
C CYS A 267 3.52 -6.14 25.89
N GLU A 268 3.30 -4.82 26.00
CA GLU A 268 2.30 -4.28 26.93
C GLU A 268 0.88 -4.66 26.45
N ILE A 269 0.65 -4.63 25.13
CA ILE A 269 -0.65 -4.98 24.53
C ILE A 269 -0.88 -6.50 24.58
N VAL A 270 0.11 -7.30 24.20
CA VAL A 270 0.07 -8.77 24.20
C VAL A 270 1.30 -9.32 24.91
N PRO A 271 1.23 -9.57 26.23
CA PRO A 271 2.39 -9.93 27.06
C PRO A 271 3.18 -11.16 26.60
N ASP A 272 2.51 -12.12 25.96
CA ASP A 272 3.17 -13.35 25.49
C ASP A 272 4.09 -13.13 24.28
N LEU A 273 4.04 -11.95 23.63
CA LEU A 273 4.99 -11.59 22.57
C LEU A 273 6.44 -11.47 23.06
N LYS A 274 6.66 -11.32 24.38
CA LYS A 274 8.00 -11.42 24.97
C LYS A 274 8.69 -12.77 24.70
N ASN A 275 7.89 -13.82 24.46
CA ASN A 275 8.36 -15.19 24.17
C ASN A 275 8.52 -15.43 22.66
N ALA A 276 8.12 -14.48 21.81
CA ALA A 276 8.23 -14.60 20.36
C ALA A 276 9.70 -14.54 19.91
N THR A 277 10.05 -15.35 18.91
CA THR A 277 11.39 -15.30 18.33
C THR A 277 11.52 -14.08 17.43
N HIS A 278 12.39 -13.12 17.78
CA HIS A 278 12.73 -12.01 16.89
C HIS A 278 13.45 -12.53 15.65
N LEU A 279 13.02 -12.09 14.47
CA LEU A 279 13.59 -12.48 13.18
C LEU A 279 14.48 -11.37 12.63
N PHE A 280 13.92 -10.19 12.42
CA PHE A 280 14.66 -9.02 11.92
C PHE A 280 13.86 -7.73 12.13
N ASP A 281 14.57 -6.60 12.05
CA ASP A 281 13.99 -5.27 12.00
C ASP A 281 13.96 -4.77 10.55
N TRP A 282 12.96 -3.99 10.19
CA TRP A 282 12.82 -3.37 8.87
C TRP A 282 12.57 -1.87 9.04
N VAL A 283 13.20 -1.09 8.15
CA VAL A 283 12.94 0.35 8.03
C VAL A 283 12.54 0.67 6.59
N GLY A 284 11.44 1.40 6.44
CA GLY A 284 10.96 1.88 5.15
C GLY A 284 10.60 3.36 5.20
N LEU A 285 10.73 4.02 4.04
CA LEU A 285 10.35 5.42 3.86
C LEU A 285 9.03 5.48 3.10
N ARG A 286 7.94 5.74 3.82
CA ARG A 286 6.62 5.90 3.20
C ARG A 286 6.62 7.18 2.37
N PRO A 287 6.05 7.17 1.15
CA PRO A 287 6.02 8.34 0.26
C PRO A 287 4.93 9.33 0.71
N GLY A 288 5.22 10.15 1.72
CA GLY A 288 4.33 11.20 2.20
C GLY A 288 4.15 12.31 1.17
N ARG A 289 2.95 12.88 1.10
CA ARG A 289 2.56 14.04 0.30
C ARG A 289 1.30 14.67 0.92
N PRO A 290 1.08 16.00 0.78
CA PRO A 290 -0.16 16.63 1.29
C PRO A 290 -1.46 15.98 0.78
N SER A 291 -1.47 15.46 -0.45
CA SER A 291 -2.53 14.60 -0.99
C SER A 291 -1.95 13.67 -2.05
N LEU A 292 -2.53 12.48 -2.22
CA LEU A 292 -2.16 11.54 -3.26
C LEU A 292 -2.31 12.19 -4.65
N ARG A 293 -1.32 12.01 -5.53
CA ARG A 293 -1.36 12.50 -6.91
C ARG A 293 -1.75 11.38 -7.86
N LEU A 294 -2.99 11.41 -8.34
CA LEU A 294 -3.50 10.54 -9.38
C LEU A 294 -4.19 11.40 -10.42
N GLU A 295 -3.44 11.74 -11.47
CA GLU A 295 -3.88 12.62 -12.56
C GLU A 295 -3.04 12.44 -13.81
N ALA A 296 -3.53 12.96 -14.92
CA ALA A 296 -2.84 12.90 -16.20
C ALA A 296 -2.40 14.28 -16.69
N GLU A 297 -1.27 14.31 -17.38
CA GLU A 297 -0.78 15.49 -18.08
C GLU A 297 -0.24 15.14 -19.47
N GLN A 298 -0.32 16.08 -20.42
CA GLN A 298 0.32 15.96 -21.72
C GLN A 298 1.71 16.55 -21.66
N LYS A 299 2.74 15.79 -22.01
CA LYS A 299 4.15 16.25 -22.12
C LYS A 299 4.67 15.99 -23.54
N GLY A 300 4.60 17.02 -24.38
CA GLY A 300 4.92 16.89 -25.81
C GLY A 300 4.02 15.88 -26.50
N LYS A 301 4.61 14.86 -27.15
CA LYS A 301 3.88 13.77 -27.77
C LYS A 301 3.42 12.67 -26.80
N HIS A 302 3.91 12.67 -25.57
CA HIS A 302 3.67 11.64 -24.58
C HIS A 302 2.52 12.00 -23.65
N PHE A 303 1.76 11.02 -23.27
CA PHE A 303 0.73 11.10 -22.23
C PHE A 303 1.27 10.50 -20.95
N VAL A 304 1.30 11.30 -19.87
CA VAL A 304 1.83 10.88 -18.57
C VAL A 304 0.70 10.81 -17.56
N ILE A 305 0.63 9.69 -16.83
CA ILE A 305 -0.29 9.54 -15.69
C ILE A 305 0.56 9.40 -14.42
N HIS A 306 0.30 10.24 -13.45
CA HIS A 306 0.92 10.17 -12.13
C HIS A 306 0.08 9.31 -11.19
N ASN A 307 0.74 8.43 -10.41
CA ASN A 307 0.11 7.60 -9.39
C ASN A 307 1.11 7.38 -8.25
N TYR A 308 1.26 8.36 -7.38
CA TYR A 308 2.21 8.34 -6.26
C TYR A 308 1.78 9.24 -5.09
N GLY A 309 2.53 9.20 -3.99
CA GLY A 309 2.24 10.00 -2.79
C GLY A 309 1.21 9.32 -1.86
N HIS A 310 1.22 8.00 -1.79
CA HIS A 310 0.24 7.19 -1.07
C HIS A 310 0.44 7.17 0.46
N GLY A 311 1.44 7.86 1.00
CA GLY A 311 1.73 7.85 2.45
C GLY A 311 1.86 6.43 3.01
N GLY A 312 1.09 6.13 4.04
CA GLY A 312 1.03 4.80 4.65
C GLY A 312 0.11 3.79 3.96
N SER A 313 -0.67 4.22 2.96
CA SER A 313 -1.77 3.42 2.36
C SER A 313 -1.44 2.82 0.99
N GLY A 314 -0.15 2.76 0.61
CA GLY A 314 0.24 2.27 -0.72
C GLY A 314 -0.31 0.89 -1.06
N VAL A 315 -0.35 -0.04 -0.09
CA VAL A 315 -0.93 -1.37 -0.28
C VAL A 315 -2.46 -1.32 -0.29
N THR A 316 -3.06 -0.54 0.61
CA THR A 316 -4.53 -0.44 0.76
C THR A 316 -5.25 0.14 -0.47
N LEU A 317 -4.56 0.98 -1.27
CA LEU A 317 -5.18 1.70 -2.38
C LEU A 317 -4.77 1.19 -3.76
N ALA A 318 -3.72 0.36 -3.84
CA ALA A 318 -2.98 0.11 -5.08
C ALA A 318 -3.85 -0.34 -6.25
N TRP A 319 -4.76 -1.30 -6.04
CA TRP A 319 -5.60 -1.82 -7.13
C TRP A 319 -6.68 -0.81 -7.55
N GLY A 320 -7.37 -0.18 -6.61
CA GLY A 320 -8.35 0.85 -6.93
C GLY A 320 -7.73 2.07 -7.63
N CYS A 321 -6.51 2.47 -7.24
CA CYS A 321 -5.75 3.48 -7.99
C CYS A 321 -5.39 3.00 -9.40
N ALA A 322 -5.06 1.72 -9.59
CA ALA A 322 -4.76 1.15 -10.89
C ALA A 322 -6.00 1.12 -11.82
N GLU A 323 -7.19 0.94 -11.27
CA GLU A 323 -8.46 1.07 -12.00
C GLU A 323 -8.66 2.49 -12.51
N ASP A 324 -8.45 3.51 -11.66
CA ASP A 324 -8.55 4.90 -12.08
C ASP A 324 -7.47 5.28 -13.10
N VAL A 325 -6.24 4.75 -12.97
CA VAL A 325 -5.19 4.93 -13.97
C VAL A 325 -5.63 4.40 -15.34
N LEU A 326 -6.22 3.20 -15.38
CA LEU A 326 -6.76 2.61 -16.60
C LEU A 326 -7.90 3.45 -17.18
N ASP A 327 -8.84 3.89 -16.35
CA ASP A 327 -9.96 4.74 -16.76
C ASP A 327 -9.48 6.06 -17.38
N ILE A 328 -8.50 6.71 -16.75
CA ILE A 328 -7.89 7.95 -17.25
C ILE A 328 -7.21 7.70 -18.60
N MET A 329 -6.47 6.60 -18.71
CA MET A 329 -5.78 6.20 -19.93
C MET A 329 -6.78 6.00 -21.09
N GLU A 330 -7.83 5.22 -20.90
CA GLU A 330 -8.84 4.95 -21.91
C GLU A 330 -9.59 6.22 -22.35
N LYS A 331 -10.03 7.04 -21.41
CA LYS A 331 -10.71 8.32 -21.71
C LYS A 331 -9.84 9.28 -22.53
N THR A 332 -8.55 9.31 -22.25
CA THR A 332 -7.61 10.20 -22.97
C THR A 332 -7.34 9.69 -24.39
N LEU A 333 -7.12 8.39 -24.54
CA LEU A 333 -6.92 7.79 -25.86
C LEU A 333 -8.15 7.98 -26.76
N GLN A 334 -9.36 7.82 -26.22
CA GLN A 334 -10.60 8.08 -26.95
C GLN A 334 -10.70 9.51 -27.44
N LYS A 335 -10.37 10.51 -26.59
CA LYS A 335 -10.36 11.93 -26.97
C LYS A 335 -9.36 12.21 -28.10
N GLN A 336 -8.15 11.63 -28.03
CA GLN A 336 -7.14 11.80 -29.09
C GLN A 336 -7.58 11.19 -30.42
N HIS A 337 -8.23 10.02 -30.42
CA HIS A 337 -8.77 9.41 -31.62
C HIS A 337 -9.88 10.27 -32.25
N GLN A 338 -10.80 10.81 -31.43
CA GLN A 338 -11.86 11.70 -31.90
C GLN A 338 -11.32 13.01 -32.49
N GLN A 339 -10.25 13.56 -31.95
CA GLN A 339 -9.61 14.78 -32.50
C GLN A 339 -8.93 14.50 -33.83
N LYS A 340 -8.22 13.36 -33.97
CA LYS A 340 -7.60 12.96 -35.23
C LYS A 340 -8.61 12.62 -36.33
N ALA A 341 -9.79 12.14 -35.99
CA ALA A 341 -10.85 11.82 -36.94
C ALA A 341 -11.61 13.09 -37.43
N LYS A 342 -11.40 14.24 -36.83
CA LYS A 342 -12.00 15.52 -37.18
C LYS A 342 -11.08 16.40 -38.04
N LEU A 343 -9.82 16.03 -38.20
CA LEU A 343 -8.80 16.66 -39.05
C LEU A 343 -8.70 15.91 -40.39
#